data_1362add622da9b8af1fef9d3050b2f02
#
_entry.id   1362add622da9b8af1fef9d3050b2f02
#
_cell.length_a   1.000
_cell.length_b   1.000
_cell.length_c   1.000
_cell.angle_alpha   90.00
_cell.angle_beta   90.00
_cell.angle_gamma   90.00
#
_symmetry.space_group_name_H-M   'P 1'
#
loop_
_entity.id
_entity.type
_entity.pdbx_description
1 polymer ?
#
loop_
_entity_poly.entity_id
_entity_poly.type
_entity_poly.pdbx_seq_one_letter_code
_entity_poly.pdbx_strand_id
1 'polypeptide(L)'
;MPLTVGQRVGLHVPAGWPGSDIAAALPAFIRQLEPDPAQDDWGVHLVGHTAERTLIGFAGCNNGPPDANGTVEIGYDVLPAYQRHGYATEATGAIMAWLFAQPQVRRVIADCDADNIASRRVLERLGLRQQAPTNDRINWALPQEDWQVLRATPRRG
;
A
#
# COMPACT_ATOMS: atom_id res chain seq x y z
N MET A 1 9.16 -15.60 26.53
CA MET A 1 8.94 -14.20 26.17
C MET A 1 8.62 -14.11 24.68
N PRO A 2 7.53 -13.49 24.26
CA PRO A 2 7.23 -13.38 22.83
C PRO A 2 8.29 -12.54 22.12
N LEU A 3 8.65 -12.95 20.89
CA LEU A 3 9.60 -12.21 20.05
C LEU A 3 9.02 -10.84 19.67
N THR A 4 9.85 -9.81 19.64
CA THR A 4 9.48 -8.50 19.10
C THR A 4 9.28 -8.58 17.58
N VAL A 5 8.63 -7.59 16.98
CA VAL A 5 8.46 -7.52 15.52
C VAL A 5 9.81 -7.59 14.81
N GLY A 6 10.79 -6.81 15.26
CA GLY A 6 12.13 -6.82 14.67
C GLY A 6 12.81 -8.19 14.71
N GLN A 7 12.69 -8.91 15.83
CA GLN A 7 13.23 -10.28 15.96
C GLN A 7 12.54 -11.27 15.03
N ARG A 8 11.22 -11.12 14.81
CA ARG A 8 10.44 -12.00 13.93
C ARG A 8 10.82 -11.84 12.47
N VAL A 9 11.05 -10.61 12.01
CA VAL A 9 11.33 -10.30 10.62
C VAL A 9 12.82 -10.11 10.33
N GLY A 10 13.68 -10.14 11.35
CA GLY A 10 15.12 -9.97 11.21
C GLY A 10 15.53 -8.55 10.75
N LEU A 11 14.73 -7.55 11.08
CA LEU A 11 14.97 -6.15 10.73
C LEU A 11 15.04 -5.27 11.98
N HIS A 12 15.80 -4.19 11.88
CA HIS A 12 15.76 -3.13 12.88
C HIS A 12 14.42 -2.40 12.84
N VAL A 13 13.86 -2.11 14.01
CA VAL A 13 12.62 -1.33 14.16
C VAL A 13 12.99 0.04 14.72
N PRO A 14 12.94 1.12 13.92
CA PRO A 14 13.31 2.45 14.40
C PRO A 14 12.27 3.00 15.39
N ALA A 15 12.68 3.94 16.23
CA ALA A 15 11.83 4.49 17.29
C ALA A 15 10.53 5.13 16.82
N GLY A 16 10.50 5.65 15.59
CA GLY A 16 9.29 6.26 15.00
C GLY A 16 8.33 5.28 14.34
N TRP A 17 8.69 3.99 14.27
CA TRP A 17 7.84 2.97 13.66
C TRP A 17 6.79 2.46 14.69
N PRO A 18 5.53 2.22 14.31
CA PRO A 18 4.97 2.16 12.95
C PRO A 18 4.53 3.50 12.34
N GLY A 19 4.67 4.60 13.03
CA GLY A 19 4.04 5.87 12.65
C GLY A 19 2.63 5.99 13.25
N SER A 20 2.17 7.23 13.46
CA SER A 20 0.91 7.48 14.19
C SER A 20 -0.32 6.93 13.46
N ASP A 21 -0.39 7.11 12.15
CA ASP A 21 -1.56 6.74 11.35
C ASP A 21 -1.71 5.21 11.26
N ILE A 22 -0.61 4.51 11.05
CA ILE A 22 -0.61 3.05 11.05
C ILE A 22 -0.87 2.49 12.46
N ALA A 23 -0.27 3.08 13.49
CA ALA A 23 -0.53 2.66 14.87
C ALA A 23 -2.02 2.74 15.21
N ALA A 24 -2.71 3.78 14.75
CA ALA A 24 -4.16 3.94 14.92
C ALA A 24 -4.97 2.92 14.12
N ALA A 25 -4.51 2.53 12.94
CA ALA A 25 -5.18 1.58 12.03
C ALA A 25 -4.93 0.10 12.39
N LEU A 26 -3.82 -0.22 13.06
CA LEU A 26 -3.42 -1.61 13.37
C LEU A 26 -4.52 -2.46 14.02
N PRO A 27 -5.28 -1.98 15.02
CA PRO A 27 -6.35 -2.80 15.63
C PRO A 27 -7.42 -3.22 14.63
N ALA A 28 -7.73 -2.37 13.64
CA ALA A 28 -8.69 -2.71 12.58
C ALA A 28 -8.13 -3.78 11.64
N PHE A 29 -6.87 -3.66 11.23
CA PHE A 29 -6.19 -4.66 10.41
C PHE A 29 -6.10 -6.02 11.11
N ILE A 30 -5.75 -6.05 12.39
CA ILE A 30 -5.70 -7.30 13.16
C ILE A 30 -7.08 -7.96 13.20
N ARG A 31 -8.15 -7.23 13.53
CA ARG A 31 -9.52 -7.77 13.56
C ARG A 31 -9.96 -8.31 12.20
N GLN A 32 -9.47 -7.75 11.11
CA GLN A 32 -9.79 -8.21 9.76
C GLN A 32 -9.15 -9.56 9.44
N LEU A 33 -7.95 -9.83 9.95
CA LEU A 33 -7.18 -11.05 9.67
C LEU A 33 -7.51 -12.21 10.62
N GLU A 34 -7.94 -11.92 11.85
CA GLU A 34 -8.24 -12.93 12.86
C GLU A 34 -9.24 -14.01 12.41
N PRO A 35 -10.33 -13.69 11.67
CA PRO A 35 -11.31 -14.70 11.26
C PRO A 35 -10.79 -15.69 10.22
N ASP A 36 -9.84 -15.29 9.40
CA ASP A 36 -9.30 -16.12 8.33
C ASP A 36 -7.84 -15.74 8.01
N PRO A 37 -6.86 -16.38 8.67
CA PRO A 37 -5.44 -16.14 8.41
C PRO A 37 -5.00 -16.44 6.97
N ALA A 38 -5.77 -17.22 6.20
CA ALA A 38 -5.49 -17.49 4.79
C ALA A 38 -5.64 -16.23 3.91
N GLN A 39 -6.21 -15.16 4.45
CA GLN A 39 -6.34 -13.87 3.78
C GLN A 39 -5.19 -12.89 4.09
N ASP A 40 -4.13 -13.33 4.75
CA ASP A 40 -2.99 -12.49 5.13
C ASP A 40 -2.39 -11.72 3.94
N ASP A 41 -2.37 -12.33 2.76
CA ASP A 41 -1.88 -11.69 1.53
C ASP A 41 -2.70 -10.45 1.11
N TRP A 42 -3.96 -10.38 1.53
CA TRP A 42 -4.87 -9.26 1.30
C TRP A 42 -4.81 -8.17 2.40
N GLY A 43 -3.86 -8.27 3.27
CA GLY A 43 -3.63 -7.32 4.36
C GLY A 43 -2.55 -6.29 4.04
N VAL A 44 -1.99 -5.78 5.12
CA VAL A 44 -0.91 -4.81 5.10
C VAL A 44 0.43 -5.53 5.23
N HIS A 45 1.37 -5.22 4.36
CA HIS A 45 2.71 -5.78 4.32
C HIS A 45 3.73 -4.79 4.88
N LEU A 46 4.74 -5.32 5.58
CA LEU A 46 5.85 -4.53 6.07
C LEU A 46 6.78 -4.13 4.92
N VAL A 47 7.23 -2.89 4.91
CA VAL A 47 8.24 -2.41 3.96
C VAL A 47 9.59 -2.29 4.68
N GLY A 48 10.56 -3.06 4.22
CA GLY A 48 11.92 -3.07 4.77
C GLY A 48 12.94 -2.46 3.81
N HIS A 49 13.80 -1.58 4.31
CA HIS A 49 14.96 -1.08 3.58
C HIS A 49 16.05 -2.14 3.56
N THR A 50 16.35 -2.68 2.39
CA THR A 50 17.20 -3.87 2.25
C THR A 50 18.63 -3.64 2.75
N ALA A 51 19.28 -2.55 2.33
CA ALA A 51 20.68 -2.27 2.69
C ALA A 51 20.87 -1.97 4.18
N GLU A 52 19.95 -1.24 4.78
CA GLU A 52 20.00 -0.90 6.21
C GLU A 52 19.33 -1.94 7.11
N ARG A 53 18.65 -2.93 6.52
CA ARG A 53 17.89 -3.95 7.25
C ARG A 53 16.93 -3.34 8.29
N THR A 54 16.20 -2.32 7.88
CA THR A 54 15.36 -1.49 8.75
C THR A 54 13.92 -1.45 8.24
N LEU A 55 12.94 -1.57 9.14
CA LEU A 55 11.53 -1.34 8.82
C LEU A 55 11.30 0.15 8.56
N ILE A 56 10.73 0.48 7.40
CA ILE A 56 10.55 1.86 6.97
C ILE A 56 9.10 2.24 6.69
N GLY A 57 8.18 1.28 6.64
CA GLY A 57 6.79 1.59 6.37
C GLY A 57 5.90 0.38 6.13
N PHE A 58 4.79 0.64 5.46
CA PHE A 58 3.75 -0.33 5.11
C PHE A 58 3.22 -0.08 3.70
N ALA A 59 2.74 -1.14 3.06
CA ALA A 59 1.94 -1.07 1.85
C ALA A 59 1.00 -2.29 1.80
N GLY A 60 -0.20 -2.13 1.29
CA GLY A 60 -1.12 -3.26 1.18
C GLY A 60 -2.57 -2.86 0.94
N CYS A 61 -3.48 -3.75 1.30
CA CYS A 61 -4.91 -3.57 1.14
C CYS A 61 -5.54 -3.09 2.45
N ASN A 62 -6.38 -2.05 2.37
CA ASN A 62 -7.03 -1.48 3.55
C ASN A 62 -8.21 -2.31 4.06
N ASN A 63 -8.94 -2.97 3.15
CA ASN A 63 -10.21 -3.63 3.45
C ASN A 63 -10.23 -5.12 3.08
N GLY A 64 -9.05 -5.75 2.95
CA GLY A 64 -8.95 -7.17 2.64
C GLY A 64 -9.17 -7.50 1.16
N PRO A 65 -9.70 -8.70 0.86
CA PRO A 65 -9.95 -9.16 -0.50
C PRO A 65 -10.87 -8.24 -1.30
N PRO A 66 -10.88 -8.35 -2.65
CA PRO A 66 -11.75 -7.51 -3.48
C PRO A 66 -13.22 -7.69 -3.11
N ASP A 67 -13.97 -6.60 -3.25
CA ASP A 67 -15.42 -6.60 -3.10
C ASP A 67 -16.12 -7.39 -4.25
N ALA A 68 -17.44 -7.43 -4.23
CA ALA A 68 -18.24 -8.12 -5.25
C ALA A 68 -18.01 -7.59 -6.68
N ASN A 69 -17.50 -6.36 -6.82
CA ASN A 69 -17.16 -5.74 -8.11
C ASN A 69 -15.69 -5.91 -8.51
N GLY A 70 -14.90 -6.62 -7.71
CA GLY A 70 -13.47 -6.79 -7.95
C GLY A 70 -12.63 -5.57 -7.60
N THR A 71 -13.10 -4.70 -6.70
CA THR A 71 -12.41 -3.49 -6.27
C THR A 71 -11.61 -3.76 -5.01
N VAL A 72 -10.35 -3.32 -5.00
CA VAL A 72 -9.45 -3.35 -3.84
C VAL A 72 -8.98 -1.94 -3.54
N GLU A 73 -9.04 -1.55 -2.27
CA GLU A 73 -8.48 -0.30 -1.79
C GLU A 73 -7.08 -0.52 -1.25
N ILE A 74 -6.12 0.27 -1.73
CA ILE A 74 -4.73 0.23 -1.27
C ILE A 74 -4.40 1.37 -0.33
N GLY A 75 -3.46 1.12 0.57
CA GLY A 75 -2.86 2.11 1.43
C GLY A 75 -1.36 1.88 1.60
N TYR A 76 -0.65 2.92 1.96
CA TYR A 76 0.79 2.87 2.20
C TYR A 76 1.22 4.02 3.11
N ASP A 77 2.31 3.81 3.80
CA ASP A 77 2.99 4.82 4.59
C ASP A 77 4.49 4.53 4.66
N VAL A 78 5.31 5.55 4.62
CA VAL A 78 6.77 5.47 4.76
C VAL A 78 7.22 6.49 5.80
N LEU A 79 8.04 6.07 6.73
CA LEU A 79 8.59 6.93 7.79
C LEU A 79 9.24 8.20 7.20
N PRO A 80 9.10 9.37 7.85
CA PRO A 80 9.60 10.65 7.34
C PRO A 80 11.05 10.63 6.88
N ALA A 81 11.94 9.94 7.62
CA ALA A 81 13.36 9.83 7.28
C ALA A 81 13.64 9.10 5.95
N TYR A 82 12.67 8.30 5.47
CA TYR A 82 12.80 7.50 4.26
C TYR A 82 11.93 8.01 3.12
N GLN A 83 11.20 9.10 3.30
CA GLN A 83 10.40 9.73 2.26
C GLN A 83 11.27 10.37 1.19
N ARG A 84 10.67 10.63 0.00
CA ARG A 84 11.31 11.30 -1.15
C ARG A 84 12.44 10.49 -1.81
N HIS A 85 12.51 9.19 -1.57
CA HIS A 85 13.47 8.25 -2.18
C HIS A 85 12.80 7.27 -3.16
N GLY A 86 11.48 7.36 -3.36
CA GLY A 86 10.74 6.46 -4.24
C GLY A 86 10.28 5.15 -3.59
N TYR A 87 10.53 4.93 -2.31
CA TYR A 87 10.19 3.67 -1.62
C TYR A 87 8.68 3.40 -1.58
N ALA A 88 7.86 4.42 -1.34
CA ALA A 88 6.40 4.26 -1.39
C ALA A 88 5.91 3.82 -2.77
N THR A 89 6.45 4.40 -3.83
CA THR A 89 6.12 4.04 -5.22
C THR A 89 6.57 2.61 -5.54
N GLU A 90 7.77 2.23 -5.12
CA GLU A 90 8.31 0.88 -5.34
C GLU A 90 7.49 -0.19 -4.62
N ALA A 91 7.27 -0.01 -3.31
CA ALA A 91 6.53 -0.96 -2.49
C ALA A 91 5.07 -1.10 -2.94
N THR A 92 4.38 0.03 -3.16
CA THR A 92 2.99 0.03 -3.62
C THR A 92 2.87 -0.52 -5.04
N GLY A 93 3.84 -0.25 -5.91
CA GLY A 93 3.90 -0.83 -7.24
C GLY A 93 4.03 -2.36 -7.22
N ALA A 94 4.78 -2.92 -6.28
CA ALA A 94 4.87 -4.36 -6.09
C ALA A 94 3.54 -4.96 -5.61
N ILE A 95 2.85 -4.32 -4.68
CA ILE A 95 1.50 -4.71 -4.23
C ILE A 95 0.51 -4.69 -5.40
N MET A 96 0.51 -3.61 -6.20
CA MET A 96 -0.38 -3.51 -7.36
C MET A 96 -0.10 -4.58 -8.42
N ALA A 97 1.17 -4.90 -8.66
CA ALA A 97 1.54 -5.98 -9.59
C ALA A 97 0.98 -7.34 -9.12
N TRP A 98 1.06 -7.61 -7.82
CA TRP A 98 0.47 -8.80 -7.23
C TRP A 98 -1.06 -8.78 -7.33
N LEU A 99 -1.71 -7.66 -6.98
CA LEU A 99 -3.16 -7.51 -7.05
C LEU A 99 -3.70 -7.78 -8.45
N PHE A 100 -3.14 -7.13 -9.47
CA PHE A 100 -3.61 -7.31 -10.84
C PHE A 100 -3.25 -8.67 -11.47
N ALA A 101 -2.41 -9.46 -10.83
CA ALA A 101 -2.21 -10.86 -11.17
C ALA A 101 -3.32 -11.77 -10.62
N GLN A 102 -4.12 -11.30 -9.67
CA GLN A 102 -5.25 -12.07 -9.12
C GLN A 102 -6.46 -11.96 -10.06
N PRO A 103 -7.09 -13.10 -10.46
CA PRO A 103 -8.18 -13.08 -11.46
C PRO A 103 -9.43 -12.34 -10.99
N GLN A 104 -9.64 -12.20 -9.69
CA GLN A 104 -10.78 -11.51 -9.12
C GLN A 104 -10.62 -9.98 -9.01
N VAL A 105 -9.40 -9.45 -9.19
CA VAL A 105 -9.14 -8.00 -9.10
C VAL A 105 -9.40 -7.34 -10.45
N ARG A 106 -10.34 -6.39 -10.47
CA ARG A 106 -10.72 -5.62 -11.65
C ARG A 106 -10.32 -4.16 -11.57
N ARG A 107 -10.20 -3.64 -10.35
CA ARG A 107 -9.90 -2.24 -10.11
C ARG A 107 -9.19 -2.05 -8.77
N VAL A 108 -8.19 -1.18 -8.78
CA VAL A 108 -7.54 -0.68 -7.56
C VAL A 108 -7.97 0.75 -7.33
N ILE A 109 -8.32 1.06 -6.09
CA ILE A 109 -8.67 2.42 -5.64
C ILE A 109 -7.77 2.85 -4.49
N ALA A 110 -7.67 4.14 -4.29
CA ALA A 110 -6.99 4.76 -3.14
C ALA A 110 -7.63 6.12 -2.87
N ASP A 111 -7.40 6.66 -1.69
CA ASP A 111 -7.72 8.04 -1.38
C ASP A 111 -6.56 8.73 -0.65
N CYS A 112 -6.54 10.04 -0.69
CA CYS A 112 -5.59 10.86 0.08
C CYS A 112 -6.16 12.24 0.37
N ASP A 113 -5.59 12.90 1.36
CA ASP A 113 -5.92 14.30 1.63
C ASP A 113 -5.48 15.18 0.45
N ALA A 114 -6.24 16.23 0.17
CA ALA A 114 -5.99 17.12 -0.97
C ALA A 114 -4.63 17.83 -0.89
N ASP A 115 -4.15 18.10 0.30
CA ASP A 115 -2.85 18.73 0.58
C ASP A 115 -1.67 17.74 0.67
N ASN A 116 -1.95 16.44 0.66
CA ASN A 116 -0.90 15.41 0.66
C ASN A 116 -0.28 15.23 -0.74
N ILE A 117 0.56 16.20 -1.11
CA ILE A 117 1.23 16.24 -2.41
C ILE A 117 2.11 15.01 -2.65
N ALA A 118 2.76 14.50 -1.61
CA ALA A 118 3.61 13.31 -1.71
C ALA A 118 2.80 12.08 -2.14
N SER A 119 1.65 11.83 -1.51
CA SER A 119 0.77 10.71 -1.86
C SER A 119 0.18 10.88 -3.26
N ARG A 120 -0.26 12.08 -3.63
CA ARG A 120 -0.76 12.37 -4.98
C ARG A 120 0.26 11.99 -6.06
N ARG A 121 1.53 12.37 -5.87
CA ARG A 121 2.61 12.02 -6.80
C ARG A 121 2.88 10.51 -6.88
N VAL A 122 2.79 9.80 -5.78
CA VAL A 122 2.91 8.34 -5.77
C VAL A 122 1.80 7.72 -6.62
N LEU A 123 0.54 8.10 -6.39
CA LEU A 123 -0.62 7.57 -7.11
C LEU A 123 -0.57 7.89 -8.62
N GLU A 124 -0.17 9.10 -8.98
CA GLU A 124 0.05 9.50 -10.38
C GLU A 124 1.14 8.65 -11.05
N ARG A 125 2.27 8.44 -10.38
CA ARG A 125 3.38 7.62 -10.92
C ARG A 125 3.00 6.16 -11.10
N LEU A 126 2.10 5.65 -10.27
CA LEU A 126 1.55 4.31 -10.38
C LEU A 126 0.47 4.18 -11.45
N GLY A 127 0.04 5.29 -12.02
CA GLY A 127 -0.94 5.34 -13.11
C GLY A 127 -2.39 5.46 -12.66
N LEU A 128 -2.65 5.63 -11.36
CA LEU A 128 -4.00 5.91 -10.89
C LEU A 128 -4.43 7.29 -11.38
N ARG A 129 -5.72 7.41 -11.66
CA ARG A 129 -6.34 8.66 -12.12
C ARG A 129 -7.27 9.20 -11.05
N GLN A 130 -7.21 10.52 -10.87
CA GLN A 130 -8.06 11.22 -9.93
C GLN A 130 -9.53 11.09 -10.33
N GLN A 131 -10.37 10.81 -9.36
CA GLN A 131 -11.82 10.71 -9.45
C GLN A 131 -12.47 11.91 -8.74
N ALA A 132 -13.79 11.98 -8.78
CA ALA A 132 -14.53 12.98 -8.03
C ALA A 132 -14.19 12.91 -6.53
N PRO A 133 -13.95 14.05 -5.86
CA PRO A 133 -13.64 14.07 -4.45
C PRO A 133 -14.85 13.66 -3.61
N THR A 134 -14.58 13.10 -2.43
CA THR A 134 -15.60 12.77 -1.43
C THR A 134 -15.10 13.24 -0.07
N ASN A 135 -15.88 14.08 0.63
CA ASN A 135 -15.56 14.56 1.98
C ASN A 135 -14.14 15.12 2.13
N ASP A 136 -13.74 16.05 1.28
CA ASP A 136 -12.42 16.70 1.25
C ASP A 136 -11.23 15.78 0.94
N ARG A 137 -11.48 14.52 0.62
CA ARG A 137 -10.47 13.57 0.15
C ARG A 137 -10.51 13.44 -1.37
N ILE A 138 -9.34 13.29 -1.97
CA ILE A 138 -9.21 12.99 -3.39
C ILE A 138 -9.22 11.48 -3.57
N ASN A 139 -10.15 11.00 -4.40
CA ASN A 139 -10.26 9.60 -4.77
C ASN A 139 -9.45 9.31 -6.04
N TRP A 140 -8.88 8.12 -6.11
CA TRP A 140 -8.06 7.64 -7.19
C TRP A 140 -8.49 6.24 -7.61
N ALA A 141 -8.38 5.93 -8.89
CA ALA A 141 -8.70 4.61 -9.40
C ALA A 141 -7.82 4.22 -10.58
N LEU A 142 -7.59 2.91 -10.72
CA LEU A 142 -6.95 2.30 -11.88
C LEU A 142 -7.67 1.00 -12.21
N PRO A 143 -8.38 0.92 -13.36
CA PRO A 143 -8.93 -0.32 -13.88
C PRO A 143 -7.82 -1.27 -14.36
N GLN A 144 -8.11 -2.57 -14.34
CA GLN A 144 -7.17 -3.61 -14.77
C GLN A 144 -6.70 -3.42 -16.23
N GLU A 145 -7.59 -3.05 -17.13
CA GLU A 145 -7.25 -2.79 -18.54
C GLU A 145 -6.23 -1.67 -18.69
N ASP A 146 -6.33 -0.60 -17.91
CA ASP A 146 -5.37 0.51 -17.94
C ASP A 146 -4.00 0.08 -17.38
N TRP A 147 -3.99 -0.76 -16.34
CA TRP A 147 -2.75 -1.34 -15.82
C TRP A 147 -2.02 -2.19 -16.86
N GLN A 148 -2.74 -3.00 -17.62
CA GLN A 148 -2.18 -3.82 -18.69
C GLN A 148 -1.53 -2.95 -19.77
N VAL A 149 -2.18 -1.86 -20.17
CA VAL A 149 -1.64 -0.88 -21.14
C VAL A 149 -0.37 -0.22 -20.63
N LEU A 150 -0.36 0.23 -19.37
CA LEU A 150 0.82 0.84 -18.75
C LEU A 150 2.03 -0.09 -18.71
N ARG A 151 1.82 -1.38 -18.49
CA ARG A 151 2.89 -2.37 -18.47
C ARG A 151 3.38 -2.78 -19.86
N ALA A 152 2.51 -2.73 -20.86
CA ALA A 152 2.85 -3.04 -22.24
C ALA A 152 3.62 -1.87 -22.93
N THR A 153 3.52 -0.64 -22.40
CA THR A 153 4.21 0.53 -22.95
C THR A 153 5.65 0.58 -22.42
N PRO A 154 6.69 0.52 -23.29
CA PRO A 154 8.08 0.67 -22.87
C PRO A 154 8.27 2.02 -22.17
N ARG A 155 8.82 2.02 -20.96
CA ARG A 155 9.25 3.27 -20.32
C ARG A 155 10.35 3.86 -21.19
N ARG A 156 10.08 4.98 -21.86
CA ARG A 156 11.15 5.79 -22.45
C ARG A 156 12.03 6.26 -21.30
N GLY A 157 13.27 5.79 -21.33
CA GLY A 157 14.31 6.17 -20.36
C GLY A 157 14.62 7.66 -20.41
#